data_15c2193e3363cdb6348a73c12bde3781
#
_entry.id   15c2193e3363cdb6348a73c12bde3781
#
_cell.length_a   1.000
_cell.length_b   1.000
_cell.length_c   1.000
_cell.angle_alpha   90.00
_cell.angle_beta   90.00
_cell.angle_gamma   90.00
#
_symmetry.space_group_name_H-M   'P 1'
#
loop_
_entity.id
_entity.type
_entity.pdbx_description
1 polymer ?
#
loop_
_entity_poly.entity_id
_entity_poly.type
_entity_poly.pdbx_seq_one_letter_code
_entity_poly.pdbx_strand_id
1 'polypeptide(L)'
;MINNRWIIVFDWETDSPNPDTCNPVELAAIPIDPRTLEIKEDRSFYSVIKPPGITKETYFTEERQKTIEWHAKQRGVESSDIIKSWKAGKSEKMAWKSFCDYCKKFNSEKSPGNWYTEPIPAGYNIIGFDLPICSRLAEKHKTKMPFSKVNKMDVMDLMFYWFENLDEPSSFRLDTMRKFFGIQAAQAHEAYSDTVDTAKLLVQFLRFHRRQAKVDKFKGAFKDK
;
A
#
# COMPACT_ATOMS: atom_id res chain seq x y z
N MET A 1 25.49 -3.82 1.29
CA MET A 1 24.46 -3.85 0.21
C MET A 1 23.36 -2.87 0.59
N ILE A 2 23.04 -1.95 -0.29
CA ILE A 2 22.02 -0.89 -0.06
C ILE A 2 20.61 -1.47 0.16
N ASN A 3 20.37 -2.75 -0.19
CA ASN A 3 19.03 -3.36 -0.27
C ASN A 3 18.77 -4.44 0.79
N ASN A 4 19.09 -4.16 2.05
CA ASN A 4 18.70 -5.06 3.17
C ASN A 4 17.47 -4.55 3.92
N ARG A 5 16.80 -3.51 3.42
CA ARG A 5 15.62 -2.98 4.07
C ARG A 5 14.37 -3.71 3.60
N TRP A 6 13.56 -4.11 4.56
CA TRP A 6 12.25 -4.69 4.29
C TRP A 6 11.40 -3.76 3.43
N ILE A 7 10.57 -4.33 2.59
CA ILE A 7 9.57 -3.61 1.82
C ILE A 7 8.23 -3.90 2.49
N ILE A 8 7.48 -2.86 2.83
CA ILE A 8 6.12 -3.00 3.37
C ILE A 8 5.15 -2.54 2.30
N VAL A 9 4.45 -3.48 1.70
CA VAL A 9 3.32 -3.19 0.82
C VAL A 9 2.11 -2.94 1.70
N PHE A 10 1.39 -1.86 1.47
CA PHE A 10 0.22 -1.51 2.27
C PHE A 10 -0.82 -0.77 1.44
N ASP A 11 -2.05 -0.80 1.93
CA ASP A 11 -3.20 -0.21 1.28
C ASP A 11 -4.19 0.31 2.33
N TRP A 12 -4.73 1.51 2.10
CA TRP A 12 -5.77 2.13 2.90
C TRP A 12 -7.10 2.10 2.18
N GLU A 13 -8.15 1.58 2.84
CA GLU A 13 -9.52 1.89 2.47
C GLU A 13 -10.01 3.11 3.24
N THR A 14 -10.83 3.93 2.60
CA THR A 14 -11.26 5.22 3.14
C THR A 14 -12.76 5.45 2.99
N ASP A 15 -13.31 6.38 3.79
CA ASP A 15 -14.72 6.76 3.75
C ASP A 15 -15.06 7.78 2.65
N SER A 16 -14.06 8.26 1.91
CA SER A 16 -14.20 9.15 0.76
C SER A 16 -12.93 9.14 -0.11
N PRO A 17 -13.01 9.53 -1.39
CA PRO A 17 -11.90 9.39 -2.34
C PRO A 17 -10.79 10.44 -2.19
N ASN A 18 -10.97 11.50 -1.43
CA ASN A 18 -9.99 12.57 -1.30
C ASN A 18 -8.98 12.27 -0.18
N PRO A 19 -7.68 12.04 -0.49
CA PRO A 19 -6.67 11.68 0.52
C PRO A 19 -6.41 12.77 1.56
N ASP A 20 -6.73 14.03 1.26
CA ASP A 20 -6.52 15.15 2.18
C ASP A 20 -7.60 15.24 3.27
N THR A 21 -8.81 14.74 2.99
CA THR A 21 -9.97 14.90 3.87
C THR A 21 -10.63 13.59 4.31
N CYS A 22 -10.35 12.48 3.63
CA CYS A 22 -10.92 11.17 3.97
C CYS A 22 -10.51 10.70 5.37
N ASN A 23 -11.35 9.84 5.96
CA ASN A 23 -10.94 9.08 7.13
C ASN A 23 -10.59 7.65 6.71
N PRO A 24 -9.48 7.08 7.19
CA PRO A 24 -9.18 5.68 6.96
C PRO A 24 -10.19 4.79 7.68
N VAL A 25 -10.64 3.74 7.00
CA VAL A 25 -11.60 2.76 7.53
C VAL A 25 -11.04 1.35 7.61
N GLU A 26 -10.05 1.03 6.78
CA GLU A 26 -9.28 -0.20 6.86
C GLU A 26 -7.83 0.06 6.49
N LEU A 27 -6.95 -0.80 6.99
CA LEU A 27 -5.54 -0.83 6.63
C LEU A 27 -5.06 -2.27 6.59
N ALA A 28 -4.43 -2.63 5.49
CA ALA A 28 -3.66 -3.86 5.38
C ALA A 28 -2.19 -3.56 5.07
N ALA A 29 -1.29 -4.43 5.52
CA ALA A 29 0.11 -4.36 5.16
C ALA A 29 0.78 -5.73 5.17
N ILE A 30 1.68 -5.97 4.21
CA ILE A 30 2.41 -7.23 4.04
C ILE A 30 3.88 -6.93 3.82
N PRO A 31 4.79 -7.59 4.56
CA PRO A 31 6.22 -7.40 4.37
C PRO A 31 6.75 -8.33 3.28
N ILE A 32 7.67 -7.81 2.47
CA ILE A 32 8.44 -8.59 1.50
C ILE A 32 9.88 -8.62 1.97
N ASP A 33 10.45 -9.83 2.05
CA ASP A 33 11.87 -10.00 2.34
C ASP A 33 12.72 -9.39 1.22
N PRO A 34 13.63 -8.45 1.52
CA PRO A 34 14.38 -7.74 0.48
C PRO A 34 15.38 -8.62 -0.26
N ARG A 35 15.79 -9.75 0.30
CA ARG A 35 16.78 -10.65 -0.30
C ARG A 35 16.13 -11.70 -1.18
N THR A 36 15.14 -12.40 -0.65
CA THR A 36 14.46 -13.52 -1.31
C THR A 36 13.31 -13.09 -2.19
N LEU A 37 12.74 -11.90 -1.97
CA LEU A 37 11.47 -11.43 -2.51
C LEU A 37 10.29 -12.34 -2.14
N GLU A 38 10.37 -12.98 -0.99
CA GLU A 38 9.29 -13.76 -0.42
C GLU A 38 8.27 -12.83 0.25
N ILE A 39 7.01 -12.98 -0.09
CA ILE A 39 5.89 -12.28 0.53
C ILE A 39 5.58 -13.01 1.83
N LYS A 40 5.66 -12.31 2.98
CA LYS A 40 5.46 -12.90 4.32
C LYS A 40 4.04 -12.67 4.80
N GLU A 41 3.08 -13.42 4.25
CA GLU A 41 1.66 -13.28 4.60
C GLU A 41 1.39 -13.63 6.07
N ASP A 42 2.16 -14.57 6.65
CA ASP A 42 2.12 -14.93 8.07
C ASP A 42 2.51 -13.79 9.02
N ARG A 43 3.13 -12.74 8.48
CA ARG A 43 3.56 -11.53 9.21
C ARG A 43 2.76 -10.29 8.79
N SER A 44 1.61 -10.48 8.16
CA SER A 44 0.75 -9.38 7.70
C SER A 44 0.15 -8.60 8.87
N PHE A 45 -0.31 -7.40 8.56
CA PHE A 45 -1.07 -6.53 9.44
C PHE A 45 -2.42 -6.25 8.81
N TYR A 46 -3.48 -6.27 9.62
CA TYR A 46 -4.81 -5.84 9.22
C TYR A 46 -5.52 -5.14 10.38
N SER A 47 -6.25 -4.09 10.08
CA SER A 47 -7.04 -3.36 11.07
C SER A 47 -8.23 -2.69 10.43
N VAL A 48 -9.43 -2.97 10.94
CA VAL A 48 -10.61 -2.14 10.71
C VAL A 48 -10.52 -0.92 11.63
N ILE A 49 -10.91 0.23 11.13
CA ILE A 49 -10.73 1.53 11.78
C ILE A 49 -12.08 2.23 11.89
N LYS A 50 -12.36 2.73 13.07
CA LYS A 50 -13.56 3.52 13.33
C LYS A 50 -13.30 4.97 12.93
N PRO A 51 -13.91 5.47 11.84
CA PRO A 51 -13.72 6.85 11.45
C PRO A 51 -14.33 7.81 12.47
N PRO A 52 -13.70 8.97 12.70
CA PRO A 52 -14.24 9.97 13.61
C PRO A 52 -15.63 10.42 13.22
N GLY A 53 -16.54 10.46 14.19
CA GLY A 53 -17.91 10.96 13.97
C GLY A 53 -18.90 9.97 13.39
N ILE A 54 -18.53 8.73 13.05
CA ILE A 54 -19.45 7.72 12.44
C ILE A 54 -20.70 7.42 13.25
N THR A 55 -20.75 7.82 14.52
CA THR A 55 -21.93 7.68 15.38
C THR A 55 -22.91 8.85 15.26
N LYS A 56 -22.51 9.93 14.58
CA LYS A 56 -23.32 11.15 14.40
C LYS A 56 -23.99 11.12 13.02
N GLU A 57 -25.19 11.65 12.95
CA GLU A 57 -25.93 11.75 11.68
C GLU A 57 -25.17 12.61 10.63
N THR A 58 -24.51 13.67 11.10
CA THR A 58 -23.70 14.57 10.26
C THR A 58 -22.48 13.92 9.61
N TYR A 59 -22.12 12.69 10.00
CA TYR A 59 -21.07 11.91 9.35
C TYR A 59 -21.46 11.45 7.94
N PHE A 60 -22.74 11.13 7.74
CA PHE A 60 -23.25 10.49 6.53
C PHE A 60 -23.57 11.53 5.44
N THR A 61 -22.51 12.20 4.95
CA THR A 61 -22.62 13.07 3.77
C THR A 61 -22.92 12.24 2.52
N GLU A 62 -23.43 12.89 1.46
CA GLU A 62 -23.73 12.20 0.19
C GLU A 62 -22.50 11.46 -0.37
N GLU A 63 -21.32 12.07 -0.30
CA GLU A 63 -20.06 11.46 -0.76
C GLU A 63 -19.73 10.19 0.04
N ARG A 64 -19.83 10.24 1.37
CA ARG A 64 -19.59 9.06 2.22
C ARG A 64 -20.62 7.97 2.05
N GLN A 65 -21.87 8.32 1.86
CA GLN A 65 -22.93 7.34 1.55
C GLN A 65 -22.60 6.61 0.24
N LYS A 66 -22.24 7.32 -0.82
CA LYS A 66 -21.79 6.72 -2.09
C LYS A 66 -20.59 5.78 -1.90
N THR A 67 -19.63 6.18 -1.07
CA THR A 67 -18.45 5.36 -0.77
C THR A 67 -18.84 4.09 0.01
N ILE A 68 -19.72 4.21 1.01
CA ILE A 68 -20.25 3.07 1.77
C ILE A 68 -20.99 2.09 0.84
N GLU A 69 -21.86 2.60 -0.03
CA GLU A 69 -22.58 1.81 -1.03
C GLU A 69 -21.63 1.11 -2.00
N TRP A 70 -20.58 1.82 -2.41
CA TRP A 70 -19.54 1.24 -3.26
C TRP A 70 -18.82 0.08 -2.56
N HIS A 71 -18.35 0.24 -1.31
CA HIS A 71 -17.75 -0.84 -0.54
C HIS A 71 -18.71 -2.03 -0.35
N ALA A 72 -19.97 -1.75 -0.04
CA ALA A 72 -21.01 -2.77 0.11
C ALA A 72 -21.19 -3.58 -1.17
N LYS A 73 -21.32 -2.90 -2.31
CA LYS A 73 -21.46 -3.53 -3.64
C LYS A 73 -20.26 -4.39 -3.99
N GLN A 74 -19.02 -3.90 -3.74
CA GLN A 74 -17.79 -4.65 -4.07
C GLN A 74 -17.69 -5.94 -3.24
N ARG A 75 -18.15 -5.90 -1.99
CA ARG A 75 -18.08 -7.04 -1.05
C ARG A 75 -19.32 -7.94 -1.07
N GLY A 76 -20.35 -7.56 -1.83
CA GLY A 76 -21.60 -8.32 -1.89
C GLY A 76 -22.36 -8.36 -0.54
N VAL A 77 -22.28 -7.27 0.24
CA VAL A 77 -22.94 -7.11 1.55
C VAL A 77 -23.82 -5.87 1.57
N GLU A 78 -24.61 -5.69 2.63
CA GLU A 78 -25.42 -4.49 2.80
C GLU A 78 -24.58 -3.32 3.36
N SER A 79 -24.96 -2.07 3.02
CA SER A 79 -24.34 -0.86 3.56
C SER A 79 -24.34 -0.81 5.09
N SER A 80 -25.36 -1.38 5.71
CA SER A 80 -25.48 -1.52 7.18
C SER A 80 -24.34 -2.38 7.78
N ASP A 81 -23.90 -3.41 7.07
CA ASP A 81 -22.81 -4.29 7.51
C ASP A 81 -21.46 -3.57 7.46
N ILE A 82 -21.24 -2.78 6.41
CA ILE A 82 -20.06 -1.89 6.30
C ILE A 82 -20.01 -0.92 7.48
N ILE A 83 -21.13 -0.21 7.73
CA ILE A 83 -21.23 0.74 8.85
C ILE A 83 -21.01 0.06 10.20
N LYS A 84 -21.56 -1.13 10.39
CA LYS A 84 -21.39 -1.92 11.62
C LYS A 84 -19.94 -2.34 11.81
N SER A 85 -19.29 -2.81 10.76
CA SER A 85 -17.87 -3.18 10.76
C SER A 85 -17.01 -1.97 11.16
N TRP A 86 -17.18 -0.82 10.50
CA TRP A 86 -16.39 0.38 10.80
C TRP A 86 -16.64 0.90 12.23
N LYS A 87 -17.88 0.86 12.71
CA LYS A 87 -18.22 1.24 14.11
C LYS A 87 -17.52 0.36 15.14
N ALA A 88 -17.30 -0.93 14.83
CA ALA A 88 -16.62 -1.88 15.70
C ALA A 88 -15.09 -1.78 15.62
N GLY A 89 -14.54 -1.06 14.65
CA GLY A 89 -13.12 -0.89 14.44
C GLY A 89 -12.38 -0.17 15.58
N LYS A 90 -11.06 -0.26 15.57
CA LYS A 90 -10.19 0.49 16.49
C LYS A 90 -10.30 1.99 16.21
N SER A 91 -10.08 2.83 17.22
CA SER A 91 -9.94 4.26 16.96
C SER A 91 -8.77 4.53 16.00
N GLU A 92 -8.89 5.56 15.17
CA GLU A 92 -7.85 5.99 14.22
C GLU A 92 -6.46 6.08 14.89
N LYS A 93 -6.39 6.71 16.07
CA LYS A 93 -5.14 6.85 16.83
C LYS A 93 -4.54 5.50 17.22
N MET A 94 -5.38 4.56 17.67
CA MET A 94 -4.90 3.21 18.06
C MET A 94 -4.45 2.42 16.84
N ALA A 95 -5.19 2.47 15.74
CA ALA A 95 -4.83 1.81 14.50
C ALA A 95 -3.51 2.35 13.93
N TRP A 96 -3.37 3.68 13.85
CA TRP A 96 -2.13 4.33 13.42
C TRP A 96 -0.93 3.95 14.29
N LYS A 97 -1.09 4.01 15.62
CA LYS A 97 -0.02 3.59 16.53
C LYS A 97 0.37 2.13 16.32
N SER A 98 -0.62 1.23 16.23
CA SER A 98 -0.37 -0.19 15.99
C SER A 98 0.37 -0.43 14.68
N PHE A 99 0.03 0.32 13.62
CA PHE A 99 0.71 0.25 12.35
C PHE A 99 2.15 0.77 12.42
N CYS A 100 2.39 1.89 13.09
CA CYS A 100 3.75 2.38 13.32
C CYS A 100 4.61 1.36 14.10
N ASP A 101 4.03 0.73 15.12
CA ASP A 101 4.73 -0.29 15.92
C ASP A 101 4.95 -1.59 15.13
N TYR A 102 4.02 -1.92 14.22
CA TYR A 102 4.21 -3.01 13.26
C TYR A 102 5.38 -2.73 12.32
N CYS A 103 5.42 -1.57 11.67
CA CYS A 103 6.50 -1.21 10.74
C CYS A 103 7.88 -1.21 11.41
N LYS A 104 7.99 -0.76 12.67
CA LYS A 104 9.24 -0.77 13.44
C LYS A 104 9.86 -2.16 13.59
N LYS A 105 9.07 -3.23 13.56
CA LYS A 105 9.57 -4.62 13.62
C LYS A 105 10.41 -5.00 12.39
N PHE A 106 10.31 -4.22 11.33
CA PHE A 106 11.01 -4.40 10.06
C PHE A 106 12.13 -3.37 9.84
N ASN A 107 12.48 -2.61 10.87
CA ASN A 107 13.65 -1.74 10.79
C ASN A 107 14.92 -2.60 10.66
N SER A 108 15.78 -2.22 9.74
CA SER A 108 17.10 -2.83 9.62
C SER A 108 18.08 -2.23 10.63
N GLU A 109 19.13 -2.96 10.94
CA GLU A 109 20.22 -2.43 11.77
C GLU A 109 20.99 -1.32 11.04
N LYS A 110 21.45 -0.32 11.79
CA LYS A 110 22.36 0.68 11.28
C LYS A 110 23.70 0.03 10.95
N SER A 111 24.24 0.35 9.78
CA SER A 111 25.57 -0.09 9.39
C SER A 111 26.31 1.05 8.69
N PRO A 112 27.65 1.05 8.62
CA PRO A 112 28.41 2.04 7.86
C PRO A 112 27.87 2.11 6.41
N GLY A 113 27.51 3.31 5.96
CA GLY A 113 26.91 3.56 4.64
C GLY A 113 25.42 3.26 4.53
N ASN A 114 24.74 2.78 5.58
CA ASN A 114 23.29 2.60 5.65
C ASN A 114 22.72 3.40 6.82
N TRP A 115 22.35 4.65 6.55
CA TRP A 115 21.80 5.58 7.53
C TRP A 115 20.28 5.46 7.72
N TYR A 116 19.60 4.84 6.76
CA TYR A 116 18.16 4.65 6.75
C TYR A 116 17.82 3.24 7.20
N THR A 117 17.18 3.11 8.33
CA THR A 117 16.81 1.80 8.92
C THR A 117 15.35 1.45 8.70
N GLU A 118 14.50 2.44 8.45
CA GLU A 118 13.07 2.26 8.26
C GLU A 118 12.78 1.44 6.99
N PRO A 119 11.71 0.63 6.97
CA PRO A 119 11.32 -0.12 5.79
C PRO A 119 10.95 0.79 4.62
N ILE A 120 11.02 0.25 3.42
CA ILE A 120 10.62 0.94 2.18
C ILE A 120 9.10 0.78 2.03
N PRO A 121 8.32 1.87 1.94
CA PRO A 121 6.90 1.78 1.64
C PRO A 121 6.69 1.39 0.18
N ALA A 122 5.72 0.52 -0.05
CA ALA A 122 5.27 0.14 -1.37
C ALA A 122 3.74 0.01 -1.39
N GLY A 123 3.12 0.19 -2.54
CA GLY A 123 1.67 0.05 -2.72
C GLY A 123 1.25 0.46 -4.12
N TYR A 124 -0.04 0.43 -4.40
CA TYR A 124 -0.59 0.81 -5.68
C TYR A 124 -1.09 2.26 -5.64
N ASN A 125 -0.48 3.16 -6.42
CA ASN A 125 -0.75 4.61 -6.35
C ASN A 125 -0.49 5.22 -4.96
N ILE A 126 0.47 4.69 -4.21
CA ILE A 126 0.74 5.13 -2.83
C ILE A 126 1.21 6.58 -2.76
N ILE A 127 1.87 7.08 -3.80
CA ILE A 127 2.39 8.45 -3.83
C ILE A 127 1.23 9.44 -3.89
N GLY A 128 0.20 9.12 -4.67
CA GLY A 128 -0.97 9.97 -4.85
C GLY A 128 -2.03 9.82 -3.74
N PHE A 129 -2.02 8.71 -2.99
CA PHE A 129 -3.11 8.40 -2.07
C PHE A 129 -2.64 8.02 -0.66
N ASP A 130 -2.00 6.87 -0.49
CA ASP A 130 -1.73 6.31 0.84
C ASP A 130 -0.68 7.06 1.64
N LEU A 131 0.39 7.52 1.02
CA LEU A 131 1.44 8.29 1.69
C LEU A 131 0.97 9.66 2.16
N PRO A 132 0.16 10.43 1.42
CA PRO A 132 -0.54 11.63 1.92
C PRO A 132 -1.34 11.34 3.19
N ILE A 133 -2.14 10.26 3.23
CA ILE A 133 -2.88 9.85 4.42
C ILE A 133 -1.93 9.57 5.59
N CYS A 134 -0.87 8.79 5.36
CA CYS A 134 0.15 8.52 6.38
C CYS A 134 0.80 9.80 6.92
N SER A 135 1.12 10.77 6.05
CA SER A 135 1.72 12.04 6.44
C SER A 135 0.78 12.84 7.34
N ARG A 136 -0.50 12.91 6.96
CA ARG A 136 -1.55 13.60 7.72
C ARG A 136 -1.79 12.94 9.09
N LEU A 137 -1.79 11.60 9.15
CA LEU A 137 -1.92 10.85 10.42
C LEU A 137 -0.68 11.04 11.32
N ALA A 138 0.51 11.06 10.74
CA ALA A 138 1.76 11.30 11.48
C ALA A 138 1.76 12.70 12.12
N GLU A 139 1.35 13.73 11.38
CA GLU A 139 1.21 15.09 11.88
C GLU A 139 0.13 15.19 12.96
N LYS A 140 -1.08 14.69 12.69
CA LYS A 140 -2.23 14.69 13.60
C LYS A 140 -1.92 14.03 14.94
N HIS A 141 -1.21 12.90 14.91
CA HIS A 141 -0.89 12.12 16.12
C HIS A 141 0.52 12.40 16.67
N LYS A 142 1.23 13.39 16.12
CA LYS A 142 2.59 13.80 16.54
C LYS A 142 3.57 12.63 16.57
N THR A 143 3.54 11.79 15.53
CA THR A 143 4.44 10.65 15.37
C THR A 143 5.42 10.90 14.23
N LYS A 144 6.49 10.10 14.18
CA LYS A 144 7.32 10.03 12.98
C LYS A 144 6.67 9.11 11.94
N MET A 145 6.92 9.38 10.66
CA MET A 145 6.58 8.44 9.59
C MET A 145 7.29 7.10 9.84
N PRO A 146 6.59 5.96 9.74
CA PRO A 146 7.19 4.65 9.99
C PRO A 146 8.05 4.13 8.83
N PHE A 147 8.19 4.90 7.78
CA PHE A 147 8.83 4.52 6.52
C PHE A 147 10.02 5.38 6.17
N SER A 148 10.84 4.86 5.27
CA SER A 148 11.89 5.62 4.60
C SER A 148 11.35 6.89 3.94
N LYS A 149 11.98 8.02 4.23
CA LYS A 149 11.64 9.31 3.59
C LYS A 149 12.12 9.41 2.14
N VAL A 150 13.13 8.62 1.77
CA VAL A 150 13.82 8.75 0.48
C VAL A 150 13.31 7.74 -0.53
N ASN A 151 13.24 6.46 -0.14
CA ASN A 151 12.87 5.39 -1.04
C ASN A 151 11.40 5.00 -0.85
N LYS A 152 10.68 4.86 -1.93
CA LYS A 152 9.31 4.38 -2.04
C LYS A 152 9.13 3.64 -3.36
N MET A 153 8.18 2.73 -3.42
CA MET A 153 7.88 1.95 -4.61
C MET A 153 6.38 2.06 -4.91
N ASP A 154 6.04 2.90 -5.88
CA ASP A 154 4.69 2.96 -6.41
C ASP A 154 4.54 1.92 -7.51
N VAL A 155 3.70 0.91 -7.27
CA VAL A 155 3.56 -0.22 -8.20
C VAL A 155 2.86 0.23 -9.49
N MET A 156 1.96 1.19 -9.44
CA MET A 156 1.32 1.74 -10.63
C MET A 156 2.35 2.41 -11.55
N ASP A 157 3.25 3.22 -11.01
CA ASP A 157 4.33 3.84 -11.78
C ASP A 157 5.29 2.79 -12.38
N LEU A 158 5.64 1.76 -11.59
CA LEU A 158 6.50 0.67 -12.08
C LEU A 158 5.86 -0.09 -13.24
N MET A 159 4.54 -0.33 -13.19
CA MET A 159 3.80 -0.95 -14.28
C MET A 159 3.73 -0.02 -15.49
N PHE A 160 3.49 1.27 -15.29
CA PHE A 160 3.54 2.25 -16.37
C PHE A 160 4.89 2.23 -17.10
N TYR A 161 6.02 2.34 -16.39
CA TYR A 161 7.36 2.29 -17.02
C TYR A 161 7.67 0.97 -17.71
N TRP A 162 7.01 -0.10 -17.33
CA TRP A 162 7.24 -1.42 -17.93
C TRP A 162 6.47 -1.64 -19.22
N PHE A 163 5.29 -1.02 -19.33
CA PHE A 163 4.37 -1.27 -20.44
C PHE A 163 4.01 0.00 -21.23
N GLU A 164 4.67 1.12 -21.01
CA GLU A 164 4.33 2.41 -21.60
C GLU A 164 4.39 2.43 -23.15
N ASN A 165 5.16 1.53 -23.75
CA ASN A 165 5.35 1.41 -25.20
C ASN A 165 4.59 0.23 -25.81
N LEU A 166 3.70 -0.43 -25.06
CA LEU A 166 2.90 -1.56 -25.53
C LEU A 166 1.43 -1.15 -25.67
N ASP A 167 0.71 -1.78 -26.59
CA ASP A 167 -0.71 -1.54 -26.81
C ASP A 167 -1.59 -2.09 -25.65
N GLU A 168 -1.07 -3.03 -24.89
CA GLU A 168 -1.69 -3.59 -23.69
C GLU A 168 -0.74 -3.50 -22.49
N PRO A 169 -1.27 -3.32 -21.29
CA PRO A 169 -2.68 -3.26 -20.87
C PRO A 169 -3.36 -1.93 -21.21
N SER A 170 -4.69 -1.94 -21.37
CA SER A 170 -5.50 -0.75 -21.72
C SER A 170 -5.54 0.34 -20.63
N SER A 171 -5.15 0.02 -19.41
CA SER A 171 -4.98 0.97 -18.30
C SER A 171 -4.08 0.37 -17.21
N PHE A 172 -3.53 1.24 -16.35
CA PHE A 172 -2.69 0.83 -15.22
C PHE A 172 -3.47 0.79 -13.89
N ARG A 173 -4.78 0.57 -13.91
CA ARG A 173 -5.56 0.32 -12.70
C ARG A 173 -5.25 -1.09 -12.18
N LEU A 174 -5.29 -1.28 -10.86
CA LEU A 174 -4.99 -2.58 -10.24
C LEU A 174 -5.83 -3.73 -10.84
N ASP A 175 -7.12 -3.51 -11.07
CA ASP A 175 -8.00 -4.51 -11.69
C ASP A 175 -7.62 -4.88 -13.13
N THR A 176 -7.13 -3.91 -13.90
CA THR A 176 -6.63 -4.18 -15.25
C THR A 176 -5.35 -5.00 -15.17
N MET A 177 -4.46 -4.65 -14.25
CA MET A 177 -3.20 -5.37 -14.06
C MET A 177 -3.43 -6.80 -13.53
N ARG A 178 -4.37 -7.00 -12.62
CA ARG A 178 -4.80 -8.35 -12.19
C ARG A 178 -5.20 -9.22 -13.37
N LYS A 179 -6.09 -8.72 -14.23
CA LYS A 179 -6.55 -9.44 -15.43
C LYS A 179 -5.40 -9.72 -16.39
N PHE A 180 -4.57 -8.73 -16.65
CA PHE A 180 -3.43 -8.85 -17.56
C PHE A 180 -2.42 -9.91 -17.09
N PHE A 181 -2.12 -9.97 -15.80
CA PHE A 181 -1.21 -10.96 -15.24
C PHE A 181 -1.88 -12.28 -14.82
N GLY A 182 -3.18 -12.43 -15.02
CA GLY A 182 -3.92 -13.65 -14.65
C GLY A 182 -4.00 -13.85 -13.13
N ILE A 183 -3.96 -12.78 -12.33
CA ILE A 183 -4.14 -12.84 -10.89
C ILE A 183 -5.65 -12.97 -10.62
N GLN A 184 -6.05 -14.11 -10.04
CA GLN A 184 -7.43 -14.30 -9.60
C GLN A 184 -7.63 -13.53 -8.30
N ALA A 185 -8.40 -12.43 -8.36
CA ALA A 185 -8.79 -11.68 -7.18
C ALA A 185 -9.74 -12.54 -6.34
N ALA A 186 -9.34 -12.89 -5.12
CA ALA A 186 -10.21 -13.65 -4.21
C ALA A 186 -11.38 -12.79 -3.72
N GLN A 187 -11.14 -11.54 -3.39
CA GLN A 187 -12.10 -10.50 -2.98
C GLN A 187 -11.49 -9.13 -3.34
N ALA A 188 -11.81 -8.64 -4.54
CA ALA A 188 -11.35 -7.30 -4.95
C ALA A 188 -11.96 -6.23 -4.02
N HIS A 189 -11.21 -5.15 -3.78
CA HIS A 189 -11.61 -4.01 -2.95
C HIS A 189 -11.77 -4.32 -1.45
N GLU A 190 -10.96 -5.24 -0.96
CA GLU A 190 -10.63 -5.36 0.45
C GLU A 190 -9.14 -5.04 0.61
N ALA A 191 -8.80 -4.15 1.55
CA ALA A 191 -7.42 -3.71 1.75
C ALA A 191 -6.39 -4.86 1.78
N TYR A 192 -6.76 -5.99 2.39
CA TYR A 192 -5.88 -7.15 2.47
C TYR A 192 -5.63 -7.81 1.10
N SER A 193 -6.70 -8.09 0.35
CA SER A 193 -6.62 -8.71 -0.97
C SER A 193 -5.84 -7.83 -1.95
N ASP A 194 -6.12 -6.52 -1.94
CA ASP A 194 -5.46 -5.54 -2.80
C ASP A 194 -3.97 -5.41 -2.46
N THR A 195 -3.62 -5.47 -1.16
CA THR A 195 -2.23 -5.50 -0.70
C THR A 195 -1.50 -6.77 -1.15
N VAL A 196 -2.12 -7.95 -1.06
CA VAL A 196 -1.54 -9.23 -1.53
C VAL A 196 -1.25 -9.17 -3.03
N ASP A 197 -2.22 -8.74 -3.82
CA ASP A 197 -2.09 -8.71 -5.27
C ASP A 197 -1.07 -7.66 -5.72
N THR A 198 -1.04 -6.50 -5.07
CA THR A 198 0.00 -5.49 -5.28
C THR A 198 1.39 -6.04 -4.93
N ALA A 199 1.52 -6.80 -3.85
CA ALA A 199 2.79 -7.45 -3.49
C ALA A 199 3.24 -8.47 -4.54
N LYS A 200 2.31 -9.25 -5.11
CA LYS A 200 2.61 -10.19 -6.21
C LYS A 200 3.13 -9.46 -7.45
N LEU A 201 2.47 -8.38 -7.87
CA LEU A 201 2.90 -7.56 -9.00
C LEU A 201 4.30 -6.98 -8.75
N LEU A 202 4.54 -6.39 -7.58
CA LEU A 202 5.84 -5.83 -7.21
C LEU A 202 6.95 -6.89 -7.23
N VAL A 203 6.69 -8.08 -6.69
CA VAL A 203 7.66 -9.18 -6.68
C VAL A 203 8.02 -9.61 -8.10
N GLN A 204 7.05 -9.73 -9.00
CA GLN A 204 7.31 -10.06 -10.41
C GLN A 204 8.19 -9.00 -11.08
N PHE A 205 7.84 -7.72 -10.91
CA PHE A 205 8.65 -6.61 -11.41
C PHE A 205 10.08 -6.67 -10.88
N LEU A 206 10.26 -6.79 -9.56
CA LEU A 206 11.58 -6.82 -8.93
C LEU A 206 12.41 -8.04 -9.36
N ARG A 207 11.79 -9.21 -9.55
CA ARG A 207 12.46 -10.41 -10.06
C ARG A 207 12.99 -10.19 -11.48
N PHE A 208 12.15 -9.64 -12.35
CA PHE A 208 12.53 -9.32 -13.72
C PHE A 208 13.66 -8.29 -13.73
N HIS A 209 13.48 -7.17 -13.04
CA HIS A 209 14.46 -6.09 -12.97
C HIS A 209 15.82 -6.57 -12.42
N ARG A 210 15.82 -7.41 -11.38
CA ARG A 210 17.05 -7.99 -10.82
C ARG A 210 17.75 -8.96 -11.78
N ARG A 211 16.99 -9.68 -12.63
CA ARG A 211 17.58 -10.52 -13.69
C ARG A 211 18.23 -9.65 -14.75
N GLN A 212 17.53 -8.65 -15.24
CA GLN A 212 18.04 -7.72 -16.24
C GLN A 212 19.30 -7.00 -15.73
N ALA A 213 19.30 -6.49 -14.51
CA ALA A 213 20.44 -5.82 -13.89
C ALA A 213 21.70 -6.70 -13.73
N LYS A 214 21.57 -8.04 -13.83
CA LYS A 214 22.74 -8.96 -13.86
C LYS A 214 23.33 -9.12 -15.26
N VAL A 215 22.50 -8.93 -16.29
CA VAL A 215 22.91 -9.07 -17.69
C VAL A 215 23.51 -7.78 -18.20
N ASP A 216 22.88 -6.65 -17.91
CA ASP A 216 23.32 -5.34 -18.38
C ASP A 216 24.48 -4.79 -17.52
N LYS A 217 25.51 -4.34 -18.19
CA LYS A 217 26.66 -3.69 -17.56
C LYS A 217 26.40 -2.19 -17.44
N PHE A 218 25.72 -1.75 -16.40
CA PHE A 218 25.45 -0.33 -16.17
C PHE A 218 26.71 0.50 -15.85
N LYS A 219 27.71 -0.13 -15.20
CA LYS A 219 28.96 0.58 -14.85
C LYS A 219 29.77 0.90 -16.11
N GLY A 220 29.85 2.17 -16.42
CA GLY A 220 30.55 2.66 -17.60
C GLY A 220 29.74 2.56 -18.90
N ALA A 221 28.42 2.38 -18.83
CA ALA A 221 27.54 2.29 -20.00
C ALA A 221 27.59 3.54 -20.90
N PHE A 222 27.89 4.70 -20.32
CA PHE A 222 27.99 6.00 -21.01
C PHE A 222 29.43 6.49 -21.15
N LYS A 223 30.45 5.63 -20.98
CA LYS A 223 31.80 5.98 -21.33
C LYS A 223 31.93 5.90 -22.85
N ASP A 224 32.34 6.99 -23.45
CA ASP A 224 32.68 7.03 -24.86
C ASP A 224 33.66 5.90 -25.19
N LYS A 225 33.39 5.17 -26.25
CA LYS A 225 34.28 4.11 -26.73
C LYS A 225 35.51 4.69 -27.39
#